data_19b61129896a45d05cc3bec5039cb043
#
_entry.id   19b61129896a45d05cc3bec5039cb043
#
_cell.length_a   1.000
_cell.length_b   1.000
_cell.length_c   1.000
_cell.angle_alpha   90.00
_cell.angle_beta   90.00
_cell.angle_gamma   90.00
#
_symmetry.space_group_name_H-M   'P 1'
#
loop_
_entity.id
_entity.type
_entity.pdbx_description
1 polymer ?
#
loop_
_entity_poly.entity_id
_entity_poly.type
_entity_poly.pdbx_seq_one_letter_code
_entity_poly.pdbx_strand_id
1 'polypeptide(L)'
;SAPTAGQRPAMNMNSLMKMLAEGEKITMLTAYDATFAAVADLAGIEIILVGDSLGMVCQGHNSTLPVTLEAMRYHTECVARGVQKQNGRPIILGDMPFGSYATPEQAFQSAATLMQAGAHMVKLEGGGWTTETVRFLVERGIPVSAHLGLTPQTVHSLGGYRVQGRGDEAAQKLRQEALALQDAGASMLVLEMVPEPLSTALTLELATCHTI
;
A
#
# COMPACT_ATOMS: atom_id res chain seq x y z
N SER A 1 -33.15 -0.46 -3.36
CA SER A 1 -32.36 -0.12 -4.54
C SER A 1 -30.92 0.08 -4.10
N ALA A 2 -29.97 -0.60 -4.73
CA ALA A 2 -28.58 -0.38 -4.45
C ALA A 2 -28.22 1.10 -4.71
N PRO A 3 -27.44 1.76 -3.85
CA PRO A 3 -27.02 3.12 -4.09
C PRO A 3 -26.25 3.21 -5.40
N THR A 4 -26.53 4.24 -6.20
CA THR A 4 -25.73 4.55 -7.38
C THR A 4 -24.27 4.82 -6.94
N ALA A 5 -23.29 4.56 -7.82
CA ALA A 5 -21.87 4.71 -7.50
C ALA A 5 -21.52 6.08 -6.87
N GLY A 6 -22.24 7.15 -7.23
CA GLY A 6 -22.07 8.49 -6.67
C GLY A 6 -22.69 8.75 -5.30
N GLN A 7 -23.28 7.74 -4.65
CA GLN A 7 -23.96 7.89 -3.34
C GLN A 7 -23.30 7.07 -2.22
N ARG A 8 -22.19 6.40 -2.52
CA ARG A 8 -21.50 5.60 -1.49
C ARG A 8 -20.68 6.51 -0.56
N PRO A 9 -20.68 6.23 0.76
CA PRO A 9 -19.92 7.03 1.71
C PRO A 9 -18.41 6.92 1.47
N ALA A 10 -17.67 7.92 1.94
CA ALA A 10 -16.22 7.90 1.92
C ALA A 10 -15.68 6.70 2.71
N MET A 11 -14.64 6.05 2.16
CA MET A 11 -13.92 4.99 2.83
C MET A 11 -13.00 5.57 3.92
N ASN A 12 -12.83 4.83 4.99
CA ASN A 12 -11.87 5.10 6.06
C ASN A 12 -11.36 3.79 6.64
N MET A 13 -10.45 3.85 7.61
CA MET A 13 -9.87 2.65 8.21
C MET A 13 -10.92 1.74 8.85
N ASN A 14 -11.95 2.31 9.49
CA ASN A 14 -13.03 1.52 10.07
C ASN A 14 -13.86 0.80 9.00
N SER A 15 -14.11 1.45 7.85
CA SER A 15 -14.78 0.82 6.72
C SER A 15 -13.99 -0.39 6.19
N LEU A 16 -12.66 -0.25 6.06
CA LEU A 16 -11.79 -1.35 5.65
C LEU A 16 -11.83 -2.52 6.63
N MET A 17 -11.73 -2.23 7.93
CA MET A 17 -11.76 -3.26 8.97
C MET A 17 -13.12 -3.96 9.04
N LYS A 18 -14.21 -3.23 8.81
CA LYS A 18 -15.55 -3.81 8.70
C LYS A 18 -15.65 -4.75 7.50
N MET A 19 -15.17 -4.36 6.33
CA MET A 19 -15.14 -5.22 5.14
C MET A 19 -14.34 -6.51 5.41
N LEU A 20 -13.19 -6.40 6.09
CA LEU A 20 -12.40 -7.58 6.49
C LEU A 20 -13.23 -8.52 7.37
N ALA A 21 -13.87 -8.00 8.41
CA ALA A 21 -14.67 -8.79 9.36
C ALA A 21 -15.88 -9.46 8.68
N GLU A 22 -16.44 -8.83 7.65
CA GLU A 22 -17.59 -9.34 6.88
C GLU A 22 -17.17 -10.24 5.71
N GLY A 23 -15.85 -10.44 5.47
CA GLY A 23 -15.32 -11.22 4.37
C GLY A 23 -15.52 -10.56 2.99
N GLU A 24 -15.78 -9.27 2.96
CA GLU A 24 -15.94 -8.52 1.70
C GLU A 24 -14.58 -8.23 1.05
N LYS A 25 -14.53 -8.38 -0.27
CA LYS A 25 -13.32 -8.06 -1.04
C LYS A 25 -13.17 -6.55 -1.20
N ILE A 26 -11.92 -6.08 -1.09
CA ILE A 26 -11.54 -4.69 -1.33
C ILE A 26 -10.94 -4.58 -2.72
N THR A 27 -11.36 -3.56 -3.47
CA THR A 27 -10.73 -3.22 -4.76
C THR A 27 -9.69 -2.14 -4.56
N MET A 28 -8.49 -2.38 -5.11
CA MET A 28 -7.41 -1.40 -5.16
C MET A 28 -6.96 -1.22 -6.60
N LEU A 29 -6.83 0.04 -7.01
CA LEU A 29 -6.39 0.40 -8.35
C LEU A 29 -5.31 1.47 -8.27
N THR A 30 -4.27 1.33 -9.07
CA THR A 30 -3.20 2.33 -9.19
C THR A 30 -3.64 3.50 -10.07
N ALA A 31 -3.39 4.72 -9.62
CA ALA A 31 -3.55 5.94 -10.41
C ALA A 31 -2.48 6.96 -10.06
N TYR A 32 -2.06 7.76 -11.04
CA TYR A 32 -0.96 8.71 -10.90
C TYR A 32 -1.38 10.18 -11.12
N ASP A 33 -2.61 10.43 -11.54
CA ASP A 33 -3.07 11.77 -11.88
C ASP A 33 -4.54 12.00 -11.48
N ALA A 34 -4.99 13.25 -11.62
CA ALA A 34 -6.33 13.64 -11.23
C ALA A 34 -7.42 13.01 -12.11
N THR A 35 -7.15 12.80 -13.40
CA THR A 35 -8.15 12.26 -14.34
C THR A 35 -8.46 10.80 -14.02
N PHE A 36 -7.44 9.95 -13.91
CA PHE A 36 -7.65 8.54 -13.59
C PHE A 36 -8.14 8.35 -12.15
N ALA A 37 -7.72 9.20 -11.20
CA ALA A 37 -8.24 9.16 -9.84
C ALA A 37 -9.75 9.46 -9.80
N ALA A 38 -10.22 10.45 -10.57
CA ALA A 38 -11.63 10.76 -10.68
C ALA A 38 -12.44 9.60 -11.30
N VAL A 39 -11.90 8.94 -12.33
CA VAL A 39 -12.54 7.76 -12.94
C VAL A 39 -12.63 6.60 -11.94
N ALA A 40 -11.56 6.34 -11.19
CA ALA A 40 -11.55 5.29 -10.17
C ALA A 40 -12.58 5.56 -9.06
N ASP A 41 -12.68 6.80 -8.60
CA ASP A 41 -13.71 7.20 -7.62
C ASP A 41 -15.13 6.98 -8.16
N LEU A 42 -15.41 7.41 -9.39
CA LEU A 42 -16.70 7.19 -10.04
C LEU A 42 -17.03 5.71 -10.22
N ALA A 43 -16.02 4.88 -10.48
CA ALA A 43 -16.16 3.43 -10.58
C ALA A 43 -16.42 2.75 -9.22
N GLY A 44 -16.27 3.46 -8.11
CA GLY A 44 -16.52 2.93 -6.77
C GLY A 44 -15.36 2.13 -6.18
N ILE A 45 -14.14 2.34 -6.64
CA ILE A 45 -12.92 1.73 -6.09
C ILE A 45 -12.75 2.15 -4.62
N GLU A 46 -12.39 1.22 -3.75
CA GLU A 46 -12.19 1.48 -2.32
C GLU A 46 -10.85 2.15 -2.02
N ILE A 47 -9.78 1.76 -2.73
CA ILE A 47 -8.43 2.27 -2.50
C ILE A 47 -7.78 2.65 -3.83
N ILE A 48 -7.20 3.84 -3.88
CA ILE A 48 -6.31 4.26 -4.95
C ILE A 48 -4.88 4.22 -4.45
N LEU A 49 -4.04 3.43 -5.12
CA LEU A 49 -2.60 3.39 -4.88
C LEU A 49 -1.91 4.44 -5.77
N VAL A 50 -1.23 5.38 -5.13
CA VAL A 50 -0.24 6.22 -5.82
C VAL A 50 1.10 5.50 -5.71
N GLY A 51 1.40 4.68 -6.73
CA GLY A 51 2.55 3.78 -6.71
C GLY A 51 3.84 4.45 -7.19
N ASP A 52 4.97 4.06 -6.62
CA ASP A 52 6.30 4.46 -7.12
C ASP A 52 6.62 3.86 -8.50
N SER A 53 5.81 2.92 -8.97
CA SER A 53 5.77 2.49 -10.38
C SER A 53 5.55 3.65 -11.37
N LEU A 54 5.11 4.84 -10.90
CA LEU A 54 5.09 6.06 -11.70
C LEU A 54 6.46 6.38 -12.33
N GLY A 55 7.54 5.98 -11.68
CA GLY A 55 8.89 6.13 -12.23
C GLY A 55 9.07 5.40 -13.55
N MET A 56 8.46 4.23 -13.67
CA MET A 56 8.49 3.44 -14.91
C MET A 56 7.38 3.88 -15.88
N VAL A 57 6.16 4.04 -15.40
CA VAL A 57 4.98 4.30 -16.22
C VAL A 57 4.92 5.74 -16.74
N CYS A 58 5.23 6.72 -15.89
CA CYS A 58 5.10 8.15 -16.20
C CYS A 58 6.43 8.81 -16.53
N GLN A 59 7.53 8.39 -15.88
CA GLN A 59 8.85 9.04 -16.02
C GLN A 59 9.79 8.31 -16.99
N GLY A 60 9.46 7.08 -17.40
CA GLY A 60 10.25 6.31 -18.36
C GLY A 60 11.53 5.68 -17.80
N HIS A 61 11.66 5.57 -16.48
CA HIS A 61 12.77 4.86 -15.85
C HIS A 61 12.65 3.34 -15.99
N ASN A 62 13.77 2.63 -15.87
CA ASN A 62 13.81 1.17 -15.92
C ASN A 62 13.50 0.50 -14.57
N SER A 63 13.38 1.27 -13.50
CA SER A 63 13.06 0.79 -12.16
C SER A 63 12.36 1.88 -11.34
N THR A 64 11.91 1.51 -10.14
CA THR A 64 11.31 2.46 -9.19
C THR A 64 12.35 3.26 -8.38
N LEU A 65 13.62 2.85 -8.41
CA LEU A 65 14.68 3.43 -7.57
C LEU A 65 14.90 4.94 -7.75
N PRO A 66 14.80 5.53 -8.96
CA PRO A 66 15.00 6.97 -9.15
C PRO A 66 13.87 7.86 -8.62
N VAL A 67 12.72 7.28 -8.25
CA VAL A 67 11.57 8.07 -7.80
C VAL A 67 11.87 8.77 -6.49
N THR A 68 11.69 10.10 -6.48
CA THR A 68 11.90 10.92 -5.31
C THR A 68 10.66 11.05 -4.43
N LEU A 69 10.84 11.38 -3.16
CA LEU A 69 9.72 11.71 -2.27
C LEU A 69 8.92 12.90 -2.81
N GLU A 70 9.58 13.88 -3.41
CA GLU A 70 8.94 15.05 -4.02
C GLU A 70 8.03 14.64 -5.19
N ALA A 71 8.46 13.70 -6.04
CA ALA A 71 7.62 13.17 -7.11
C ALA A 71 6.39 12.46 -6.53
N MET A 72 6.57 11.64 -5.49
CA MET A 72 5.46 10.96 -4.82
C MET A 72 4.50 11.96 -4.18
N ARG A 73 5.00 13.01 -3.54
CA ARG A 73 4.19 14.11 -3.00
C ARG A 73 3.34 14.76 -4.08
N TYR A 74 3.97 15.14 -5.20
CA TYR A 74 3.28 15.80 -6.32
C TYR A 74 2.15 14.94 -6.89
N HIS A 75 2.44 13.68 -7.21
CA HIS A 75 1.43 12.78 -7.77
C HIS A 75 0.31 12.45 -6.77
N THR A 76 0.62 12.35 -5.48
CA THR A 76 -0.38 12.20 -4.41
C THR A 76 -1.32 13.41 -4.36
N GLU A 77 -0.80 14.61 -4.47
CA GLU A 77 -1.63 15.84 -4.54
C GLU A 77 -2.54 15.85 -5.77
N CYS A 78 -2.03 15.42 -6.93
CA CYS A 78 -2.84 15.33 -8.14
C CYS A 78 -4.01 14.34 -7.96
N VAL A 79 -3.74 13.16 -7.44
CA VAL A 79 -4.75 12.13 -7.15
C VAL A 79 -5.76 12.64 -6.12
N ALA A 80 -5.31 13.25 -5.04
CA ALA A 80 -6.17 13.81 -4.00
C ALA A 80 -7.13 14.87 -4.57
N ARG A 81 -6.64 15.77 -5.42
CA ARG A 81 -7.49 16.77 -6.09
C ARG A 81 -8.52 16.13 -7.05
N GLY A 82 -8.13 15.08 -7.75
CA GLY A 82 -9.02 14.33 -8.65
C GLY A 82 -10.17 13.67 -7.88
N VAL A 83 -9.87 13.04 -6.78
CA VAL A 83 -10.85 12.40 -5.88
C VAL A 83 -11.78 13.45 -5.25
N GLN A 84 -11.24 14.56 -4.73
CA GLN A 84 -12.05 15.61 -4.10
C GLN A 84 -13.06 16.27 -5.05
N LYS A 85 -12.75 16.35 -6.34
CA LYS A 85 -13.67 16.89 -7.36
C LYS A 85 -14.88 15.99 -7.66
N GLN A 86 -14.82 14.76 -7.23
CA GLN A 86 -15.89 13.77 -7.38
C GLN A 86 -16.57 13.55 -6.02
N ASN A 87 -16.61 12.32 -5.56
CA ASN A 87 -17.31 11.95 -4.33
C ASN A 87 -16.38 11.83 -3.10
N GLY A 88 -15.07 11.91 -3.31
CA GLY A 88 -14.09 11.77 -2.23
C GLY A 88 -14.10 10.39 -1.55
N ARG A 89 -14.51 9.34 -2.27
CA ARG A 89 -14.79 8.03 -1.67
C ARG A 89 -13.54 7.21 -1.33
N PRO A 90 -12.57 7.02 -2.24
CA PRO A 90 -11.48 6.08 -2.00
C PRO A 90 -10.48 6.57 -0.94
N ILE A 91 -9.91 5.60 -0.23
CA ILE A 91 -8.67 5.83 0.51
C ILE A 91 -7.54 6.03 -0.50
N ILE A 92 -6.70 7.01 -0.26
CA ILE A 92 -5.48 7.25 -1.03
C ILE A 92 -4.31 6.63 -0.25
N LEU A 93 -3.67 5.64 -0.87
CA LEU A 93 -2.49 4.95 -0.36
C LEU A 93 -1.27 5.44 -1.13
N GLY A 94 -0.34 6.09 -0.46
CA GLY A 94 0.89 6.61 -1.07
C GLY A 94 2.10 5.73 -0.80
N ASP A 95 2.83 5.35 -1.86
CA ASP A 95 4.09 4.63 -1.72
C ASP A 95 5.19 5.53 -1.16
N MET A 96 5.88 5.03 -0.15
CA MET A 96 7.14 5.62 0.31
C MET A 96 8.26 5.14 -0.62
N PRO A 97 8.92 6.05 -1.35
CA PRO A 97 9.94 5.66 -2.33
C PRO A 97 11.21 5.13 -1.68
N PHE A 98 12.02 4.44 -2.47
CA PHE A 98 13.33 3.94 -2.03
C PHE A 98 14.16 5.03 -1.36
N GLY A 99 14.76 4.70 -0.22
CA GLY A 99 15.59 5.63 0.55
C GLY A 99 14.84 6.62 1.43
N SER A 100 13.49 6.53 1.51
CA SER A 100 12.67 7.44 2.32
C SER A 100 12.28 6.90 3.70
N TYR A 101 12.67 5.66 4.03
CA TYR A 101 12.27 5.00 5.29
C TYR A 101 13.36 4.12 5.90
N ALA A 102 14.62 4.55 5.81
CA ALA A 102 15.75 3.78 6.33
C ALA A 102 15.75 3.70 7.87
N THR A 103 15.20 4.71 8.54
CA THR A 103 14.99 4.74 10.00
C THR A 103 13.54 5.09 10.32
N PRO A 104 13.03 4.74 11.52
CA PRO A 104 11.68 5.10 11.94
C PRO A 104 11.41 6.61 11.87
N GLU A 105 12.37 7.44 12.28
CA GLU A 105 12.24 8.90 12.26
C GLU A 105 12.18 9.45 10.83
N GLN A 106 13.03 8.97 9.94
CA GLN A 106 12.99 9.35 8.53
C GLN A 106 11.65 8.90 7.90
N ALA A 107 11.22 7.68 8.19
CA ALA A 107 9.94 7.16 7.71
C ALA A 107 8.77 8.05 8.15
N PHE A 108 8.77 8.51 9.40
CA PHE A 108 7.74 9.41 9.90
C PHE A 108 7.69 10.72 9.12
N GLN A 109 8.84 11.34 8.87
CA GLN A 109 8.93 12.59 8.09
C GLN A 109 8.42 12.39 6.65
N SER A 110 8.83 11.30 6.02
CA SER A 110 8.39 10.96 4.67
C SER A 110 6.89 10.65 4.60
N ALA A 111 6.38 9.86 5.54
CA ALA A 111 4.97 9.55 5.63
C ALA A 111 4.11 10.79 5.91
N ALA A 112 4.56 11.68 6.81
CA ALA A 112 3.89 12.94 7.08
C ALA A 112 3.80 13.82 5.82
N THR A 113 4.85 13.87 5.01
CA THR A 113 4.85 14.58 3.72
C THR A 113 3.76 14.05 2.79
N LEU A 114 3.62 12.74 2.67
CA LEU A 114 2.59 12.12 1.83
C LEU A 114 1.18 12.32 2.39
N MET A 115 1.00 12.22 3.71
CA MET A 115 -0.29 12.46 4.37
C MET A 115 -0.73 13.91 4.20
N GLN A 116 0.18 14.87 4.33
CA GLN A 116 -0.08 16.29 4.09
C GLN A 116 -0.40 16.58 2.61
N ALA A 117 0.08 15.77 1.69
CA ALA A 117 -0.26 15.83 0.27
C ALA A 117 -1.66 15.25 -0.05
N GLY A 118 -2.29 14.54 0.89
CA GLY A 118 -3.62 13.98 0.75
C GLY A 118 -3.71 12.45 0.85
N ALA A 119 -2.61 11.75 1.13
CA ALA A 119 -2.66 10.32 1.43
C ALA A 119 -3.35 10.06 2.78
N HIS A 120 -4.08 8.97 2.87
CA HIS A 120 -4.71 8.50 4.11
C HIS A 120 -3.94 7.35 4.75
N MET A 121 -3.08 6.71 3.98
CA MET A 121 -2.26 5.57 4.36
C MET A 121 -0.97 5.60 3.54
N VAL A 122 0.10 5.05 4.06
CA VAL A 122 1.38 4.91 3.35
C VAL A 122 1.75 3.44 3.19
N LYS A 123 2.48 3.12 2.13
CA LYS A 123 3.04 1.77 1.91
C LYS A 123 4.56 1.81 1.94
N LEU A 124 5.16 0.81 2.53
CA LEU A 124 6.60 0.57 2.51
C LEU A 124 6.88 -0.92 2.25
N GLU A 125 8.06 -1.20 1.73
CA GLU A 125 8.44 -2.53 1.26
C GLU A 125 9.43 -3.22 2.19
N GLY A 126 9.26 -4.53 2.35
CA GLY A 126 10.14 -5.39 3.10
C GLY A 126 9.60 -5.80 4.46
N GLY A 127 10.16 -6.88 4.99
CA GLY A 127 9.86 -7.43 6.31
C GLY A 127 11.09 -7.44 7.22
N GLY A 128 10.91 -7.90 8.43
CA GLY A 128 11.96 -7.96 9.42
C GLY A 128 12.37 -6.57 9.93
N TRP A 129 13.35 -5.94 9.31
CA TRP A 129 13.86 -4.62 9.71
C TRP A 129 12.80 -3.50 9.66
N THR A 130 11.76 -3.66 8.86
CA THR A 130 10.67 -2.68 8.74
C THR A 130 9.64 -2.75 9.87
N THR A 131 9.61 -3.83 10.64
CA THR A 131 8.60 -4.07 11.68
C THR A 131 8.59 -2.96 12.75
N GLU A 132 9.75 -2.53 13.20
CA GLU A 132 9.88 -1.41 14.14
C GLU A 132 9.38 -0.10 13.52
N THR A 133 9.71 0.14 12.27
CA THR A 133 9.24 1.33 11.53
C THR A 133 7.73 1.34 11.40
N VAL A 134 7.11 0.22 11.07
CA VAL A 134 5.65 0.10 10.98
C VAL A 134 5.00 0.42 12.34
N ARG A 135 5.50 -0.17 13.42
CA ARG A 135 5.01 0.10 14.77
C ARG A 135 5.14 1.58 15.12
N PHE A 136 6.30 2.17 14.84
CA PHE A 136 6.57 3.58 15.11
C PHE A 136 5.56 4.51 14.39
N LEU A 137 5.26 4.24 13.13
CA LEU A 137 4.30 5.01 12.34
C LEU A 137 2.87 4.83 12.85
N VAL A 138 2.44 3.60 13.08
CA VAL A 138 1.07 3.27 13.53
C VAL A 138 0.78 3.88 14.90
N GLU A 139 1.70 3.77 15.85
CA GLU A 139 1.55 4.37 17.20
C GLU A 139 1.43 5.89 17.14
N ARG A 140 1.90 6.53 16.06
CA ARG A 140 1.81 7.98 15.84
C ARG A 140 0.69 8.40 14.91
N GLY A 141 -0.25 7.48 14.66
CA GLY A 141 -1.49 7.77 13.91
C GLY A 141 -1.36 7.68 12.39
N ILE A 142 -0.31 7.08 11.87
CA ILE A 142 -0.14 6.87 10.42
C ILE A 142 -0.54 5.43 10.07
N PRO A 143 -1.65 5.22 9.33
CA PRO A 143 -2.00 3.90 8.82
C PRO A 143 -0.97 3.40 7.81
N VAL A 144 -0.61 2.12 7.92
CA VAL A 144 0.44 1.51 7.08
C VAL A 144 -0.07 0.28 6.37
N SER A 145 0.21 0.20 5.07
CA SER A 145 0.23 -1.02 4.28
C SER A 145 1.66 -1.54 4.19
N ALA A 146 1.88 -2.78 4.59
CA ALA A 146 3.14 -3.47 4.37
C ALA A 146 3.19 -4.10 2.97
N HIS A 147 4.37 -4.53 2.54
CA HIS A 147 4.55 -5.19 1.24
C HIS A 147 5.66 -6.25 1.36
N LEU A 148 5.29 -7.49 1.15
CA LEU A 148 6.17 -8.66 1.16
C LEU A 148 6.15 -9.40 -0.18
N GLY A 149 7.03 -10.37 -0.30
CA GLY A 149 7.25 -11.09 -1.54
C GLY A 149 8.28 -10.38 -2.41
N LEU A 150 7.99 -10.21 -3.69
CA LEU A 150 8.81 -9.35 -4.54
C LEU A 150 8.61 -7.90 -4.13
N THR A 151 9.70 -7.27 -3.76
CA THR A 151 9.77 -5.84 -3.45
C THR A 151 10.58 -5.15 -4.54
N PRO A 152 9.96 -4.40 -5.47
CA PRO A 152 10.66 -3.79 -6.60
C PRO A 152 11.84 -2.90 -6.21
N GLN A 153 11.76 -2.22 -5.06
CA GLN A 153 12.85 -1.37 -4.55
C GLN A 153 14.11 -2.17 -4.19
N THR A 154 14.01 -3.46 -3.92
CA THR A 154 15.14 -4.35 -3.61
C THR A 154 15.50 -5.29 -4.76
N VAL A 155 15.07 -4.99 -5.97
CA VAL A 155 15.25 -5.85 -7.15
C VAL A 155 16.71 -6.24 -7.40
N HIS A 156 17.66 -5.34 -7.12
CA HIS A 156 19.09 -5.64 -7.29
C HIS A 156 19.59 -6.66 -6.29
N SER A 157 19.18 -6.59 -5.03
CA SER A 157 19.57 -7.57 -4.01
C SER A 157 18.86 -8.91 -4.19
N LEU A 158 17.64 -8.91 -4.76
CA LEU A 158 16.88 -10.13 -5.09
C LEU A 158 17.37 -10.80 -6.39
N GLY A 159 18.23 -10.15 -7.17
CA GLY A 159 18.72 -10.66 -8.44
C GLY A 159 17.68 -10.67 -9.57
N GLY A 160 16.75 -9.72 -9.54
CA GLY A 160 15.70 -9.53 -10.54
C GLY A 160 14.30 -9.84 -10.04
N TYR A 161 13.34 -9.81 -10.96
CA TYR A 161 11.93 -10.10 -10.69
C TYR A 161 11.69 -11.61 -10.60
N ARG A 162 11.72 -12.16 -9.38
CA ARG A 162 11.57 -13.59 -9.12
C ARG A 162 10.48 -13.85 -8.09
N VAL A 163 9.79 -14.98 -8.25
CA VAL A 163 8.81 -15.48 -7.27
C VAL A 163 9.50 -15.70 -5.93
N GLN A 164 8.92 -15.17 -4.87
CA GLN A 164 9.39 -15.25 -3.49
C GLN A 164 8.57 -16.26 -2.68
N GLY A 165 9.15 -16.79 -1.59
CA GLY A 165 8.44 -17.72 -0.72
C GLY A 165 8.32 -19.15 -1.26
N ARG A 166 9.16 -19.55 -2.22
CA ARG A 166 9.25 -20.93 -2.69
C ARG A 166 10.07 -21.79 -1.72
N GLY A 167 9.56 -22.99 -1.46
CA GLY A 167 10.15 -23.90 -0.51
C GLY A 167 9.76 -23.59 0.94
N ASP A 168 9.88 -24.58 1.80
CA ASP A 168 9.35 -24.50 3.16
C ASP A 168 10.02 -23.43 4.03
N GLU A 169 11.32 -23.28 3.92
CA GLU A 169 12.08 -22.27 4.69
C GLU A 169 11.70 -20.86 4.30
N ALA A 170 11.65 -20.56 2.99
CA ALA A 170 11.27 -19.24 2.48
C ALA A 170 9.81 -18.93 2.78
N ALA A 171 8.91 -19.89 2.67
CA ALA A 171 7.51 -19.76 3.03
C ALA A 171 7.32 -19.46 4.52
N GLN A 172 8.05 -20.18 5.38
CA GLN A 172 7.99 -19.96 6.83
C GLN A 172 8.53 -18.59 7.23
N LYS A 173 9.62 -18.15 6.61
CA LYS A 173 10.15 -16.79 6.82
C LYS A 173 9.15 -15.72 6.44
N LEU A 174 8.54 -15.85 5.26
CA LEU A 174 7.53 -14.89 4.79
C LEU A 174 6.32 -14.85 5.73
N ARG A 175 5.87 -16.01 6.20
CA ARG A 175 4.79 -16.12 7.18
C ARG A 175 5.12 -15.39 8.49
N GLN A 176 6.31 -15.62 9.03
CA GLN A 176 6.76 -14.95 10.27
C GLN A 176 6.84 -13.43 10.10
N GLU A 177 7.35 -12.95 8.96
CA GLU A 177 7.39 -11.52 8.65
C GLU A 177 6.00 -10.92 8.53
N ALA A 178 5.05 -11.61 7.89
CA ALA A 178 3.66 -11.16 7.75
C ALA A 178 2.97 -11.02 9.12
N LEU A 179 3.11 -12.02 9.98
CA LEU A 179 2.55 -11.99 11.34
C LEU A 179 3.17 -10.87 12.17
N ALA A 180 4.49 -10.66 12.09
CA ALA A 180 5.16 -9.59 12.81
C ALA A 180 4.70 -8.20 12.34
N LEU A 181 4.47 -8.01 11.05
CA LEU A 181 3.94 -6.76 10.50
C LEU A 181 2.49 -6.50 10.94
N GLN A 182 1.65 -7.54 10.97
CA GLN A 182 0.31 -7.43 11.54
C GLN A 182 0.36 -7.02 13.03
N ASP A 183 1.20 -7.67 13.82
CA ASP A 183 1.36 -7.37 15.26
C ASP A 183 1.92 -5.95 15.48
N ALA A 184 2.70 -5.44 14.55
CA ALA A 184 3.17 -4.05 14.56
C ALA A 184 2.07 -3.04 14.22
N GLY A 185 0.92 -3.49 13.74
CA GLY A 185 -0.25 -2.66 13.46
C GLY A 185 -0.51 -2.38 11.98
N ALA A 186 0.18 -3.03 11.04
CA ALA A 186 -0.14 -2.90 9.63
C ALA A 186 -1.60 -3.29 9.36
N SER A 187 -2.32 -2.46 8.63
CA SER A 187 -3.73 -2.68 8.29
C SER A 187 -3.91 -3.46 7.00
N MET A 188 -2.89 -3.45 6.15
CA MET A 188 -2.86 -4.13 4.86
C MET A 188 -1.50 -4.73 4.59
N LEU A 189 -1.48 -5.77 3.76
CA LEU A 189 -0.28 -6.45 3.30
C LEU A 189 -0.42 -6.78 1.81
N VAL A 190 0.43 -6.19 1.00
CA VAL A 190 0.59 -6.58 -0.41
C VAL A 190 1.51 -7.80 -0.47
N LEU A 191 1.06 -8.83 -1.19
CA LEU A 191 1.81 -10.06 -1.45
C LEU A 191 2.09 -10.15 -2.94
N GLU A 192 3.28 -9.73 -3.36
CA GLU A 192 3.65 -9.68 -4.77
C GLU A 192 4.52 -10.89 -5.14
N MET A 193 4.17 -11.56 -6.26
CA MET A 193 4.88 -12.74 -6.76
C MET A 193 5.16 -13.80 -5.70
N VAL A 194 4.14 -14.12 -4.93
CA VAL A 194 4.12 -15.17 -3.90
C VAL A 194 3.27 -16.34 -4.41
N PRO A 195 3.67 -17.60 -4.20
CA PRO A 195 2.85 -18.75 -4.60
C PRO A 195 1.44 -18.67 -4.01
N GLU A 196 0.42 -18.93 -4.84
CA GLU A 196 -0.99 -18.84 -4.45
C GLU A 196 -1.33 -19.62 -3.17
N PRO A 197 -0.87 -20.87 -2.97
CA PRO A 197 -1.18 -21.58 -1.73
C PRO A 197 -0.69 -20.87 -0.47
N LEU A 198 0.47 -20.22 -0.53
CA LEU A 198 1.02 -19.46 0.58
C LEU A 198 0.23 -18.17 0.81
N SER A 199 -0.08 -17.42 -0.25
CA SER A 199 -0.87 -16.19 -0.12
C SER A 199 -2.28 -16.47 0.40
N THR A 200 -2.92 -17.55 -0.04
CA THR A 200 -4.22 -17.99 0.47
C THR A 200 -4.14 -18.32 1.96
N ALA A 201 -3.15 -19.10 2.38
CA ALA A 201 -2.95 -19.44 3.78
C ALA A 201 -2.73 -18.20 4.66
N LEU A 202 -1.91 -17.24 4.20
CA LEU A 202 -1.70 -15.97 4.89
C LEU A 202 -2.97 -15.14 5.00
N THR A 203 -3.75 -15.05 3.93
CA THR A 203 -5.04 -14.34 3.92
C THR A 203 -6.00 -14.88 4.98
N LEU A 204 -6.04 -16.20 5.16
CA LEU A 204 -6.87 -16.84 6.16
C LEU A 204 -6.34 -16.67 7.59
N GLU A 205 -5.02 -16.61 7.75
CA GLU A 205 -4.36 -16.53 9.07
C GLU A 205 -4.34 -15.10 9.62
N LEU A 206 -4.19 -14.09 8.78
CA LEU A 206 -4.13 -12.69 9.18
C LEU A 206 -5.51 -12.17 9.58
N ALA A 207 -5.71 -11.91 10.88
CA ALA A 207 -7.03 -11.57 11.44
C ALA A 207 -7.37 -10.08 11.34
N THR A 208 -6.37 -9.19 11.36
CA THR A 208 -6.53 -7.74 11.43
C THR A 208 -5.82 -6.99 10.30
N CYS A 209 -5.32 -7.71 9.31
CA CYS A 209 -4.56 -7.17 8.20
C CYS A 209 -5.13 -7.72 6.88
N HIS A 210 -5.61 -6.83 6.02
CA HIS A 210 -6.06 -7.20 4.68
C HIS A 210 -4.88 -7.61 3.81
N THR A 211 -5.02 -8.69 3.05
CA THR A 211 -4.07 -9.07 1.99
C THR A 211 -4.55 -8.60 0.61
N ILE A 212 -3.63 -8.19 -0.22
CA ILE A 212 -3.84 -7.79 -1.62
C ILE A 212 -2.77 -8.44 -2.49
#